data_88c6341ea053efc56a11607b39fa57ef
#
_entry.id   88c6341ea053efc56a11607b39fa57ef
#
_cell.length_a   1.000
_cell.length_b   1.000
_cell.length_c   1.000
_cell.angle_alpha   90.00
_cell.angle_beta   90.00
_cell.angle_gamma   90.00
#
_symmetry.space_group_name_H-M   'P 1'
#
loop_
_entity.id
_entity.type
_entity.pdbx_description
1 polymer ?
#
loop_
_entity_poly.entity_id
_entity_poly.type
_entity_poly.pdbx_seq_one_letter_code
_entity_poly.pdbx_strand_id
1 'polypeptide(L)'
;KLQRVPTELNDAGVNRGVNYENQMVCMEWDKATGKLMLRQQRPLPLAPQTDAIFRSVKDNFISPLIAAFKIEAVNADSTALVIKVNDIYDGTETSINNVFTNINLGTSAIKNLSRILSIKSFSNNVVATSELTTRVTEGTTTVYVTVEVSSSILLLPEKPMMGRFDNQKVGYFTNPLLSFSDAQQRTDKTQYITRWRMEPKPEDREAYLKGQMVEPAKPIVFYIDNSTPYQWRSYIKKGIEDWQIAFEKAGFKNAIIAKEITDSMHVDMDDVNYSVLTYAASEKKNAMGPSLLDPRSGEILEADIMWWHNVLSMVREWITVQTGTVCPEARNVQLPDALMGDAIRFVACHEVGHSLGLRHNMMGSWAFPTDSLRSEAFTSRMNSTASSIMD
;
A
#
# COMPACT_ATOMS: atom_id res chain seq x y z
N LYS A 1 3.92 4.80 -9.14
CA LYS A 1 3.50 5.85 -8.18
C LYS A 1 3.69 7.23 -8.80
N LEU A 2 2.67 8.08 -8.76
CA LEU A 2 2.79 9.48 -9.20
C LEU A 2 3.64 10.28 -8.20
N GLN A 3 4.66 10.98 -8.69
CA GLN A 3 5.55 11.83 -7.89
C GLN A 3 5.20 13.31 -8.02
N ARG A 4 4.96 13.77 -9.25
CA ARG A 4 4.51 15.12 -9.56
C ARG A 4 3.41 15.09 -10.60
N VAL A 5 2.43 15.97 -10.44
CA VAL A 5 1.27 16.09 -11.32
C VAL A 5 1.00 17.56 -11.60
N PRO A 6 0.42 17.90 -12.77
CA PRO A 6 -0.05 19.27 -13.02
C PRO A 6 -1.12 19.68 -12.02
N THR A 7 -1.15 20.96 -11.66
CA THR A 7 -2.16 21.50 -10.73
C THR A 7 -3.58 21.33 -11.24
N GLU A 8 -3.77 21.43 -12.54
CA GLU A 8 -5.07 21.32 -13.22
C GLU A 8 -5.68 19.93 -13.15
N LEU A 9 -4.90 18.90 -12.83
CA LEU A 9 -5.40 17.51 -12.66
C LEU A 9 -5.75 17.16 -11.21
N ASN A 10 -5.46 18.02 -10.25
CA ASN A 10 -5.76 17.78 -8.83
C ASN A 10 -7.26 17.56 -8.60
N ASP A 11 -8.10 18.37 -9.24
CA ASP A 11 -9.57 18.28 -9.17
C ASP A 11 -10.09 16.98 -9.81
N ALA A 12 -9.40 16.48 -10.83
CA ALA A 12 -9.74 15.23 -11.50
C ALA A 12 -9.30 13.97 -10.70
N GLY A 13 -8.77 14.15 -9.48
CA GLY A 13 -8.33 13.06 -8.63
C GLY A 13 -6.95 12.49 -8.97
N VAL A 14 -6.21 13.12 -9.87
CA VAL A 14 -4.84 12.78 -10.20
C VAL A 14 -3.90 13.49 -9.22
N ASN A 15 -3.44 12.79 -8.21
CA ASN A 15 -2.70 13.39 -7.11
C ASN A 15 -1.36 12.67 -6.88
N ARG A 16 -0.39 13.39 -6.31
CA ARG A 16 0.87 12.79 -5.84
C ARG A 16 0.58 11.61 -4.93
N GLY A 17 1.33 10.54 -5.09
CA GLY A 17 1.28 9.35 -4.25
C GLY A 17 0.25 8.30 -4.69
N VAL A 18 -0.61 8.60 -5.68
CA VAL A 18 -1.50 7.59 -6.23
C VAL A 18 -0.68 6.47 -6.85
N ASN A 19 -0.90 5.25 -6.37
CA ASN A 19 -0.33 4.02 -6.92
C ASN A 19 -1.26 3.44 -7.97
N TYR A 20 -0.66 2.83 -8.97
CA TYR A 20 -1.38 2.00 -9.94
C TYR A 20 -1.35 0.53 -9.52
N GLU A 21 -2.05 -0.29 -10.26
CA GLU A 21 -2.11 -1.71 -10.03
C GLU A 21 -0.69 -2.33 -10.04
N ASN A 22 -0.35 -3.02 -8.95
CA ASN A 22 0.88 -3.78 -8.88
C ASN A 22 0.74 -5.07 -9.66
N GLN A 23 1.77 -5.44 -10.42
CA GLN A 23 1.78 -6.66 -11.21
C GLN A 23 2.89 -7.57 -10.71
N MET A 24 2.56 -8.82 -10.40
CA MET A 24 3.57 -9.85 -10.21
C MET A 24 4.01 -10.37 -11.58
N VAL A 25 5.31 -10.40 -11.82
CA VAL A 25 5.88 -10.85 -13.08
C VAL A 25 6.93 -11.92 -12.85
N CYS A 26 7.11 -12.79 -13.85
CA CYS A 26 8.18 -13.78 -13.91
C CYS A 26 8.97 -13.58 -15.21
N MET A 27 10.30 -13.65 -15.10
CA MET A 27 11.21 -13.57 -16.23
C MET A 27 11.67 -14.98 -16.61
N GLU A 28 11.48 -15.37 -17.87
CA GLU A 28 11.83 -16.68 -18.40
C GLU A 28 12.78 -16.53 -19.59
N TRP A 29 13.93 -17.18 -19.52
CA TRP A 29 14.84 -17.21 -20.67
C TRP A 29 14.39 -18.26 -21.67
N ASP A 30 13.88 -17.84 -22.81
CA ASP A 30 13.62 -18.71 -23.96
C ASP A 30 14.92 -18.89 -24.76
N LYS A 31 15.59 -20.00 -24.50
CA LYS A 31 16.86 -20.35 -25.18
C LYS A 31 16.68 -20.62 -26.67
N ALA A 32 15.48 -21.01 -27.10
CA ALA A 32 15.20 -21.31 -28.50
C ALA A 32 15.15 -20.02 -29.36
N THR A 33 14.56 -18.97 -28.82
CA THR A 33 14.45 -17.68 -29.51
C THR A 33 15.51 -16.67 -29.09
N GLY A 34 16.30 -16.97 -28.05
CA GLY A 34 17.30 -16.05 -27.50
C GLY A 34 16.71 -14.81 -26.86
N LYS A 35 15.48 -14.89 -26.37
CA LYS A 35 14.75 -13.77 -25.74
C LYS A 35 14.47 -14.02 -24.26
N LEU A 36 14.36 -12.93 -23.50
CA LEU A 36 13.82 -12.95 -22.16
C LEU A 36 12.33 -12.62 -22.22
N MET A 37 11.50 -13.57 -21.82
CA MET A 37 10.05 -13.47 -21.79
C MET A 37 9.60 -12.95 -20.44
N LEU A 38 8.73 -11.92 -20.42
CA LEU A 38 8.10 -11.40 -19.22
C LEU A 38 6.65 -11.87 -19.17
N ARG A 39 6.33 -12.70 -18.18
CA ARG A 39 4.96 -13.18 -17.94
C ARG A 39 4.35 -12.55 -16.73
N GLN A 40 3.12 -12.08 -16.88
CA GLN A 40 2.31 -11.62 -15.77
C GLN A 40 1.82 -12.84 -14.97
N GLN A 41 2.26 -12.94 -13.73
CA GLN A 41 1.75 -13.95 -12.80
C GLN A 41 0.44 -13.43 -12.20
N ARG A 42 -0.67 -13.84 -12.75
CA ARG A 42 -1.96 -13.70 -12.07
C ARG A 42 -1.96 -14.69 -10.90
N PRO A 43 -2.78 -14.47 -9.84
CA PRO A 43 -2.91 -15.47 -8.79
C PRO A 43 -3.15 -16.83 -9.45
N LEU A 44 -2.12 -17.67 -9.45
CA LEU A 44 -2.24 -18.99 -10.04
C LEU A 44 -3.18 -19.80 -9.17
N PRO A 45 -4.02 -20.65 -9.79
CA PRO A 45 -4.81 -21.58 -9.03
C PRO A 45 -3.88 -22.44 -8.16
N LEU A 46 -4.24 -22.59 -6.89
CA LEU A 46 -3.49 -23.40 -5.93
C LEU A 46 -4.00 -24.84 -5.99
N ALA A 47 -3.09 -25.79 -5.99
CA ALA A 47 -3.38 -27.18 -5.73
C ALA A 47 -2.24 -27.78 -4.91
N PRO A 48 -2.50 -28.69 -3.96
CA PRO A 48 -1.45 -29.42 -3.27
C PRO A 48 -0.62 -30.22 -4.28
N GLN A 49 0.70 -30.19 -4.15
CA GLN A 49 1.59 -30.93 -5.06
C GLN A 49 1.39 -32.44 -4.98
N THR A 50 0.81 -32.94 -3.90
CA THR A 50 0.48 -34.34 -3.66
C THR A 50 -0.78 -34.80 -4.41
N ASP A 51 -1.63 -33.87 -4.82
CA ASP A 51 -2.90 -34.16 -5.46
C ASP A 51 -2.72 -34.37 -6.97
N ALA A 52 -3.47 -35.32 -7.55
CA ALA A 52 -3.42 -35.60 -8.98
C ALA A 52 -3.86 -34.40 -9.83
N ILE A 53 -4.83 -33.62 -9.34
CA ILE A 53 -5.32 -32.40 -9.99
C ILE A 53 -4.24 -31.34 -10.18
N PHE A 54 -3.14 -31.37 -9.41
CA PHE A 54 -2.02 -30.46 -9.56
C PHE A 54 -1.44 -30.45 -10.98
N ARG A 55 -1.36 -31.62 -11.61
CA ARG A 55 -0.92 -31.72 -12.99
C ARG A 55 -1.90 -31.04 -13.94
N SER A 56 -3.19 -31.30 -13.78
CA SER A 56 -4.25 -30.65 -14.57
C SER A 56 -4.22 -29.13 -14.45
N VAL A 57 -3.98 -28.61 -13.24
CA VAL A 57 -3.84 -27.15 -13.00
C VAL A 57 -2.68 -26.56 -13.82
N LYS A 58 -1.54 -27.25 -13.87
CA LYS A 58 -0.39 -26.82 -14.69
C LYS A 58 -0.69 -26.86 -16.19
N ASP A 59 -1.41 -27.87 -16.64
CA ASP A 59 -1.68 -28.08 -18.05
C ASP A 59 -2.81 -27.15 -18.58
N ASN A 60 -3.72 -26.70 -17.70
CA ASN A 60 -4.88 -25.88 -18.09
C ASN A 60 -4.64 -24.37 -18.02
N PHE A 61 -3.69 -23.90 -17.21
CA PHE A 61 -3.52 -22.47 -16.99
C PHE A 61 -2.17 -21.98 -17.49
N ILE A 62 -2.18 -20.87 -18.22
CA ILE A 62 -0.98 -20.21 -18.72
C ILE A 62 -0.96 -18.75 -18.27
N SER A 63 0.22 -18.29 -17.86
CA SER A 63 0.44 -16.88 -17.52
C SER A 63 0.61 -16.05 -18.79
N PRO A 64 -0.12 -14.93 -18.94
CA PRO A 64 0.01 -14.04 -20.09
C PRO A 64 1.45 -13.60 -20.34
N LEU A 65 1.89 -13.69 -21.58
CA LEU A 65 3.14 -13.08 -22.03
C LEU A 65 2.85 -11.60 -22.30
N ILE A 66 3.50 -10.70 -21.55
CA ILE A 66 3.24 -9.24 -21.63
C ILE A 66 4.37 -8.48 -22.33
N ALA A 67 5.59 -9.00 -22.33
CA ALA A 67 6.71 -8.44 -23.07
C ALA A 67 7.76 -9.51 -23.40
N ALA A 68 8.57 -9.24 -24.42
CA ALA A 68 9.70 -10.08 -24.82
C ALA A 68 10.89 -9.19 -25.15
N PHE A 69 12.00 -9.37 -24.45
CA PHE A 69 13.21 -8.56 -24.60
C PHE A 69 14.29 -9.32 -25.34
N LYS A 70 15.00 -8.64 -26.23
CA LYS A 70 16.23 -9.15 -26.80
C LYS A 70 17.29 -9.19 -25.71
N ILE A 71 18.00 -10.31 -25.60
CA ILE A 71 19.16 -10.44 -24.71
C ILE A 71 20.35 -9.79 -25.42
N GLU A 72 20.91 -8.76 -24.80
CA GLU A 72 22.06 -8.01 -25.35
C GLU A 72 23.38 -8.66 -24.95
N ALA A 73 23.47 -9.24 -23.76
CA ALA A 73 24.64 -9.96 -23.28
C ALA A 73 24.28 -11.02 -22.25
N VAL A 74 25.14 -12.00 -22.11
CA VAL A 74 25.05 -13.09 -21.10
C VAL A 74 26.44 -13.22 -20.47
N ASN A 75 26.52 -13.36 -19.16
CA ASN A 75 27.80 -13.61 -18.48
C ASN A 75 28.29 -15.05 -18.76
N ALA A 76 29.58 -15.31 -18.47
CA ALA A 76 30.25 -16.53 -18.86
C ALA A 76 29.61 -17.83 -18.31
N ASP A 77 29.07 -17.77 -17.11
CA ASP A 77 28.40 -18.89 -16.42
C ASP A 77 26.88 -18.94 -16.67
N SER A 78 26.33 -18.05 -17.51
CA SER A 78 24.91 -17.97 -17.86
C SER A 78 23.97 -17.76 -16.68
N THR A 79 24.44 -17.12 -15.62
CA THR A 79 23.65 -16.80 -14.42
C THR A 79 23.05 -15.39 -14.46
N ALA A 80 23.54 -14.52 -15.36
CA ALA A 80 23.05 -13.15 -15.52
C ALA A 80 22.85 -12.78 -16.99
N LEU A 81 21.79 -12.01 -17.24
CA LEU A 81 21.41 -11.52 -18.57
C LEU A 81 21.36 -10.00 -18.56
N VAL A 82 21.72 -9.37 -19.67
CA VAL A 82 21.54 -7.95 -19.90
C VAL A 82 20.45 -7.74 -20.95
N ILE A 83 19.47 -6.93 -20.63
CA ILE A 83 18.38 -6.54 -21.53
C ILE A 83 18.21 -5.03 -21.55
N LYS A 84 17.67 -4.50 -22.63
CA LYS A 84 17.31 -3.09 -22.74
C LYS A 84 15.86 -2.87 -22.30
N VAL A 85 15.64 -2.06 -21.28
CA VAL A 85 14.32 -1.78 -20.69
C VAL A 85 13.87 -0.32 -20.78
N ASN A 86 14.58 0.50 -21.55
CA ASN A 86 14.29 1.95 -21.66
C ASN A 86 12.84 2.22 -22.08
N ASP A 87 12.31 1.46 -23.04
CA ASP A 87 10.96 1.67 -23.59
C ASP A 87 9.85 1.44 -22.54
N ILE A 88 10.12 0.68 -21.48
CA ILE A 88 9.21 0.53 -20.32
C ILE A 88 9.12 1.84 -19.54
N TYR A 89 10.27 2.45 -19.28
CA TYR A 89 10.36 3.62 -18.39
C TYR A 89 10.13 4.95 -19.11
N ASP A 90 10.35 5.03 -20.41
CA ASP A 90 9.99 6.22 -21.21
C ASP A 90 8.52 6.24 -21.65
N GLY A 91 7.74 5.22 -21.22
CA GLY A 91 6.30 5.13 -21.43
C GLY A 91 5.88 4.75 -22.86
N THR A 92 6.80 4.30 -23.70
CA THR A 92 6.48 3.85 -25.06
C THR A 92 6.05 2.37 -25.09
N GLU A 93 6.51 1.55 -24.14
CA GLU A 93 6.01 0.19 -23.92
C GLU A 93 4.86 0.21 -22.90
N THR A 94 3.63 0.18 -23.38
CA THR A 94 2.44 0.40 -22.57
C THR A 94 1.89 -0.85 -21.88
N SER A 95 2.39 -2.04 -22.20
CA SER A 95 1.95 -3.30 -21.58
C SER A 95 2.33 -3.40 -20.10
N ILE A 96 3.39 -2.70 -19.69
CA ILE A 96 3.92 -2.72 -18.32
C ILE A 96 3.64 -1.40 -17.60
N ASN A 97 3.78 -0.27 -18.30
CA ASN A 97 3.69 1.06 -17.70
C ASN A 97 2.77 1.99 -18.52
N ASN A 98 1.46 1.79 -18.37
CA ASN A 98 0.47 2.63 -19.05
C ASN A 98 -0.13 3.68 -18.10
N VAL A 99 0.69 4.62 -17.67
CA VAL A 99 0.31 5.68 -16.73
C VAL A 99 -0.89 6.47 -17.21
N PHE A 100 -0.90 6.91 -18.47
CA PHE A 100 -1.96 7.79 -18.96
C PHE A 100 -3.32 7.10 -19.10
N THR A 101 -3.35 5.82 -19.42
CA THR A 101 -4.60 5.03 -19.35
C THR A 101 -5.06 4.88 -17.90
N ASN A 102 -4.13 4.63 -16.98
CA ASN A 102 -4.46 4.44 -15.56
C ASN A 102 -5.00 5.72 -14.89
N ILE A 103 -4.65 6.89 -15.40
CA ILE A 103 -5.23 8.17 -14.95
C ILE A 103 -6.41 8.64 -15.83
N ASN A 104 -6.99 7.74 -16.62
CA ASN A 104 -8.15 7.98 -17.48
C ASN A 104 -7.93 9.02 -18.60
N LEU A 105 -6.71 9.24 -19.03
CA LEU A 105 -6.43 10.10 -20.19
C LEU A 105 -6.45 9.34 -21.53
N GLY A 106 -6.39 8.00 -21.49
CA GLY A 106 -6.61 7.14 -22.66
C GLY A 106 -5.56 7.25 -23.78
N THR A 107 -4.39 7.78 -23.49
CA THR A 107 -3.34 8.04 -24.48
C THR A 107 -2.01 7.40 -24.06
N SER A 108 -1.01 7.42 -24.96
CA SER A 108 0.34 6.96 -24.70
C SER A 108 1.29 8.14 -24.51
N ALA A 109 2.43 7.90 -23.87
CA ALA A 109 3.49 8.88 -23.78
C ALA A 109 4.05 9.24 -25.16
N ILE A 110 4.39 10.52 -25.34
CA ILE A 110 5.06 11.02 -26.55
C ILE A 110 6.57 10.83 -26.37
N LYS A 111 7.16 9.93 -27.13
CA LYS A 111 8.56 9.51 -26.98
C LYS A 111 9.55 10.67 -26.89
N ASN A 112 9.43 11.65 -27.79
CA ASN A 112 10.36 12.78 -27.84
C ASN A 112 10.13 13.84 -26.75
N LEU A 113 9.06 13.73 -25.96
CA LEU A 113 8.72 14.60 -24.84
C LEU A 113 8.77 13.87 -23.49
N SER A 114 9.22 12.62 -23.51
CA SER A 114 9.30 11.77 -22.32
C SER A 114 10.73 11.29 -22.12
N ARG A 115 11.15 11.20 -20.84
CA ARG A 115 12.53 10.83 -20.51
C ARG A 115 12.64 10.18 -19.14
N ILE A 116 13.64 9.35 -18.95
CA ILE A 116 14.05 8.83 -17.66
C ILE A 116 14.89 9.90 -16.96
N LEU A 117 14.50 10.29 -15.75
CA LEU A 117 15.19 11.29 -14.92
C LEU A 117 16.29 10.66 -14.07
N SER A 118 16.00 9.53 -13.44
CA SER A 118 16.93 8.84 -12.56
C SER A 118 16.64 7.36 -12.45
N ILE A 119 17.65 6.58 -12.07
CA ILE A 119 17.51 5.18 -11.69
C ILE A 119 18.22 5.02 -10.36
N LYS A 120 17.51 4.43 -9.37
CA LYS A 120 18.03 4.10 -8.05
C LYS A 120 17.98 2.60 -7.84
N SER A 121 18.98 2.04 -7.19
CA SER A 121 19.04 0.62 -6.83
C SER A 121 19.18 0.50 -5.32
N PHE A 122 18.28 -0.29 -4.74
CA PHE A 122 18.24 -0.62 -3.32
C PHE A 122 18.46 -2.13 -3.12
N SER A 123 18.47 -2.60 -1.88
CA SER A 123 18.72 -4.02 -1.59
C SER A 123 17.67 -4.95 -2.19
N ASN A 124 16.40 -4.51 -2.25
CA ASN A 124 15.27 -5.34 -2.67
C ASN A 124 14.53 -4.80 -3.89
N ASN A 125 14.81 -3.57 -4.32
CA ASN A 125 14.13 -2.98 -5.47
C ASN A 125 15.02 -2.05 -6.29
N VAL A 126 14.63 -1.88 -7.54
CA VAL A 126 15.18 -0.89 -8.47
C VAL A 126 14.04 0.03 -8.88
N VAL A 127 14.28 1.34 -8.81
CA VAL A 127 13.28 2.36 -9.15
C VAL A 127 13.80 3.24 -10.26
N ALA A 128 12.99 3.41 -11.31
CA ALA A 128 13.20 4.42 -12.33
C ALA A 128 12.19 5.54 -12.16
N THR A 129 12.66 6.78 -12.07
CA THR A 129 11.81 7.98 -12.09
C THR A 129 11.83 8.55 -13.50
N SER A 130 10.66 8.80 -14.06
CA SER A 130 10.48 9.27 -15.43
C SER A 130 9.54 10.46 -15.47
N GLU A 131 9.86 11.40 -16.35
CA GLU A 131 8.98 12.50 -16.76
C GLU A 131 8.31 12.08 -18.07
N LEU A 132 6.98 11.91 -18.02
CA LEU A 132 6.18 11.44 -19.14
C LEU A 132 5.22 12.51 -19.59
N THR A 133 5.17 12.77 -20.88
CA THR A 133 4.28 13.77 -21.48
C THR A 133 3.36 13.11 -22.49
N THR A 134 2.10 13.48 -22.44
CA THR A 134 1.10 13.12 -23.44
C THR A 134 0.34 14.33 -23.94
N ARG A 135 -0.53 14.11 -24.90
CA ARG A 135 -1.38 15.13 -25.50
C ARG A 135 -2.84 14.66 -25.42
N VAL A 136 -3.67 15.48 -24.81
CA VAL A 136 -5.11 15.24 -24.65
C VAL A 136 -5.87 16.26 -25.47
N THR A 137 -6.94 15.85 -26.13
CA THR A 137 -7.84 16.75 -26.87
C THR A 137 -9.15 16.87 -26.12
N GLU A 138 -9.46 18.06 -25.67
CA GLU A 138 -10.73 18.42 -25.04
C GLU A 138 -11.53 19.32 -26.00
N GLY A 139 -12.55 18.78 -26.63
CA GLY A 139 -13.31 19.47 -27.67
C GLY A 139 -12.41 19.83 -28.88
N THR A 140 -12.16 21.13 -29.09
CA THR A 140 -11.29 21.65 -30.16
C THR A 140 -9.89 22.03 -29.66
N THR A 141 -9.65 21.92 -28.36
CA THR A 141 -8.37 22.36 -27.76
C THR A 141 -7.48 21.16 -27.47
N THR A 142 -6.21 21.29 -27.82
CA THR A 142 -5.18 20.29 -27.47
C THR A 142 -4.34 20.78 -26.32
N VAL A 143 -4.26 19.98 -25.27
CA VAL A 143 -3.51 20.26 -24.03
C VAL A 143 -2.40 19.23 -23.85
N TYR A 144 -1.22 19.68 -23.44
CA TYR A 144 -0.14 18.79 -23.03
C TYR A 144 -0.22 18.53 -21.53
N VAL A 145 -0.08 17.27 -21.16
CA VAL A 145 -0.07 16.82 -19.77
C VAL A 145 1.26 16.15 -19.50
N THR A 146 2.00 16.64 -18.51
CA THR A 146 3.27 16.06 -18.07
C THR A 146 3.14 15.59 -16.62
N VAL A 147 3.55 14.34 -16.37
CA VAL A 147 3.58 13.75 -15.04
C VAL A 147 4.96 13.18 -14.74
N GLU A 148 5.35 13.21 -13.47
CA GLU A 148 6.54 12.50 -13.00
C GLU A 148 6.11 11.23 -12.29
N VAL A 149 6.68 10.10 -12.66
CA VAL A 149 6.30 8.76 -12.20
C VAL A 149 7.51 8.01 -11.71
N SER A 150 7.42 7.37 -10.55
CA SER A 150 8.37 6.34 -10.15
C SER A 150 7.79 4.95 -10.40
N SER A 151 8.57 4.11 -11.08
CA SER A 151 8.26 2.73 -11.40
C SER A 151 9.28 1.83 -10.73
N SER A 152 8.81 0.96 -9.82
CA SER A 152 9.66 0.08 -9.03
C SER A 152 9.52 -1.37 -9.47
N ILE A 153 10.65 -2.07 -9.61
CA ILE A 153 10.70 -3.54 -9.72
C ILE A 153 11.25 -4.07 -8.41
N LEU A 154 10.44 -4.84 -7.71
CA LEU A 154 10.73 -5.41 -6.40
C LEU A 154 11.01 -6.91 -6.52
N LEU A 155 12.06 -7.37 -5.85
CA LEU A 155 12.32 -8.80 -5.66
C LEU A 155 11.48 -9.33 -4.49
N LEU A 156 10.56 -10.23 -4.79
CA LEU A 156 9.72 -10.87 -3.77
C LEU A 156 10.56 -11.78 -2.85
N PRO A 157 10.16 -11.95 -1.57
CA PRO A 157 10.82 -12.86 -0.66
C PRO A 157 10.95 -14.28 -1.26
N GLU A 158 12.10 -14.92 -1.12
CA GLU A 158 12.32 -16.29 -1.61
C GLU A 158 11.30 -17.27 -1.02
N LYS A 159 11.05 -17.15 0.30
CA LYS A 159 10.05 -17.92 1.02
C LYS A 159 8.85 -17.05 1.36
N PRO A 160 7.71 -17.23 0.68
CA PRO A 160 6.49 -16.50 1.02
C PRO A 160 6.09 -16.76 2.47
N MET A 161 5.48 -15.76 3.09
CA MET A 161 4.83 -15.96 4.38
C MET A 161 3.72 -17.01 4.26
N MET A 162 3.45 -17.75 5.33
CA MET A 162 2.28 -18.63 5.35
C MET A 162 1.00 -17.79 5.27
N GLY A 163 0.21 -18.00 4.20
CA GLY A 163 -1.08 -17.32 4.01
C GLY A 163 -2.07 -17.69 5.11
N ARG A 164 -2.93 -16.76 5.47
CA ARG A 164 -4.03 -16.99 6.41
C ARG A 164 -5.35 -16.75 5.69
N PHE A 165 -6.23 -17.74 5.76
CA PHE A 165 -7.55 -17.63 5.16
C PHE A 165 -8.37 -16.51 5.79
N ASP A 166 -9.18 -15.86 4.97
CA ASP A 166 -10.12 -14.86 5.41
C ASP A 166 -11.22 -15.47 6.32
N ASN A 167 -11.65 -14.66 7.27
CA ASN A 167 -12.82 -14.95 8.08
C ASN A 167 -13.71 -13.70 8.11
N GLN A 168 -14.92 -13.81 7.61
CA GLN A 168 -15.87 -12.70 7.49
C GLN A 168 -16.20 -11.98 8.82
N LYS A 169 -15.86 -12.58 9.97
CA LYS A 169 -16.01 -11.96 11.28
C LYS A 169 -14.96 -10.89 11.56
N VAL A 170 -13.87 -10.87 10.79
CA VAL A 170 -12.78 -9.90 10.93
C VAL A 170 -12.52 -9.29 9.56
N GLY A 171 -12.78 -7.99 9.41
CA GLY A 171 -12.68 -7.29 8.14
C GLY A 171 -11.24 -6.98 7.75
N TYR A 172 -10.60 -7.87 6.98
CA TYR A 172 -9.31 -7.61 6.34
C TYR A 172 -9.46 -7.33 4.85
N PHE A 173 -8.51 -6.60 4.26
CA PHE A 173 -8.30 -6.69 2.82
C PHE A 173 -7.85 -8.10 2.46
N THR A 174 -8.21 -8.55 1.28
CA THR A 174 -7.99 -9.95 0.89
C THR A 174 -7.38 -10.05 -0.49
N ASN A 175 -6.58 -11.10 -0.68
CA ASN A 175 -6.07 -11.53 -1.96
C ASN A 175 -6.82 -12.79 -2.41
N PRO A 176 -7.60 -12.74 -3.51
CA PRO A 176 -8.40 -13.87 -3.97
C PRO A 176 -7.52 -14.97 -4.57
N LEU A 177 -7.86 -16.22 -4.29
CA LEU A 177 -7.21 -17.41 -4.79
C LEU A 177 -8.24 -18.38 -5.35
N LEU A 178 -7.85 -19.11 -6.38
CA LEU A 178 -8.62 -20.22 -6.91
C LEU A 178 -7.99 -21.52 -6.41
N SER A 179 -8.70 -22.27 -5.58
CA SER A 179 -8.17 -23.49 -4.96
C SER A 179 -8.79 -24.75 -5.57
N PHE A 180 -7.94 -25.71 -5.88
CA PHE A 180 -8.29 -27.04 -6.37
C PHE A 180 -7.68 -28.11 -5.45
N SER A 181 -8.41 -29.17 -5.19
CA SER A 181 -7.92 -30.34 -4.47
C SER A 181 -8.69 -31.59 -4.90
N ASP A 182 -8.03 -32.74 -4.87
CA ASP A 182 -8.68 -34.04 -5.13
C ASP A 182 -9.80 -34.35 -4.11
N ALA A 183 -9.73 -33.74 -2.92
CA ALA A 183 -10.75 -33.87 -1.88
C ALA A 183 -12.00 -32.98 -2.11
N GLN A 184 -11.95 -32.02 -3.01
CA GLN A 184 -13.05 -31.09 -3.27
C GLN A 184 -13.98 -31.63 -4.39
N GLN A 185 -15.27 -31.43 -4.22
CA GLN A 185 -16.28 -31.72 -5.26
C GLN A 185 -16.68 -30.46 -6.07
N ARG A 186 -16.04 -29.33 -5.81
CA ARG A 186 -16.20 -28.07 -6.52
C ARG A 186 -14.94 -27.24 -6.38
N THR A 187 -14.72 -26.29 -7.27
CA THR A 187 -13.67 -25.29 -7.11
C THR A 187 -14.05 -24.30 -6.01
N ASP A 188 -13.16 -24.06 -5.07
CA ASP A 188 -13.38 -23.06 -4.03
C ASP A 188 -12.64 -21.76 -4.34
N LYS A 189 -13.36 -20.65 -4.23
CA LYS A 189 -12.77 -19.31 -4.20
C LYS A 189 -12.39 -19.02 -2.76
N THR A 190 -11.12 -19.16 -2.44
CA THR A 190 -10.57 -18.83 -1.13
C THR A 190 -9.89 -17.46 -1.18
N GLN A 191 -9.67 -16.86 -0.02
CA GLN A 191 -9.03 -15.56 0.09
C GLN A 191 -8.01 -15.61 1.22
N TYR A 192 -6.80 -15.10 0.95
CA TYR A 192 -5.84 -14.80 2.02
C TYR A 192 -6.02 -13.37 2.47
N ILE A 193 -6.00 -13.16 3.80
CA ILE A 193 -5.97 -11.81 4.37
C ILE A 193 -4.62 -11.14 4.08
N THR A 194 -4.64 -9.83 3.90
CA THR A 194 -3.42 -9.04 3.85
C THR A 194 -2.96 -8.72 5.26
N ARG A 195 -1.69 -8.95 5.56
CA ARG A 195 -1.11 -8.70 6.89
C ARG A 195 0.41 -8.60 6.85
N TRP A 196 0.97 -7.94 7.83
CA TRP A 196 2.41 -7.97 8.08
C TRP A 196 2.88 -9.34 8.58
N ARG A 197 4.13 -9.69 8.26
CA ARG A 197 4.81 -10.87 8.85
C ARG A 197 5.22 -10.55 10.27
N MET A 198 4.37 -10.88 11.22
CA MET A 198 4.62 -10.68 12.65
C MET A 198 4.98 -12.02 13.28
N GLU A 199 6.28 -12.24 13.45
CA GLU A 199 6.86 -13.49 13.96
C GLU A 199 7.85 -13.15 15.08
N PRO A 200 7.95 -13.98 16.15
CA PRO A 200 8.98 -13.83 17.16
C PRO A 200 10.36 -14.12 16.58
N LYS A 201 11.42 -13.56 17.17
CA LYS A 201 12.78 -13.97 16.86
C LYS A 201 12.95 -15.47 17.15
N PRO A 202 13.83 -16.20 16.42
CA PRO A 202 14.02 -17.63 16.63
C PRO A 202 14.31 -17.99 18.10
N GLU A 203 15.12 -17.21 18.78
CA GLU A 203 15.50 -17.36 20.20
C GLU A 203 14.32 -17.13 21.16
N ASP A 204 13.36 -16.29 20.79
CA ASP A 204 12.20 -15.92 21.64
C ASP A 204 10.97 -16.81 21.40
N ARG A 205 11.04 -17.73 20.43
CA ARG A 205 9.90 -18.54 19.99
C ARG A 205 9.27 -19.35 21.14
N GLU A 206 10.10 -19.96 21.98
CA GLU A 206 9.58 -20.73 23.13
C GLU A 206 8.92 -19.84 24.18
N ALA A 207 9.47 -18.68 24.44
CA ALA A 207 8.91 -17.71 25.37
C ALA A 207 7.55 -17.22 24.86
N TYR A 208 7.46 -16.90 23.56
CA TYR A 208 6.21 -16.51 22.91
C TYR A 208 5.14 -17.60 23.00
N LEU A 209 5.49 -18.86 22.72
CA LEU A 209 4.56 -19.98 22.81
C LEU A 209 4.07 -20.26 24.25
N LYS A 210 4.84 -19.84 25.26
CA LYS A 210 4.44 -19.88 26.68
C LYS A 210 3.61 -18.64 27.09
N GLY A 211 3.25 -17.76 26.14
CA GLY A 211 2.44 -16.57 26.40
C GLY A 211 3.21 -15.38 26.94
N GLN A 212 4.54 -15.40 26.88
CA GLN A 212 5.37 -14.26 27.25
C GLN A 212 5.39 -13.24 26.12
N MET A 213 5.39 -11.97 26.47
CA MET A 213 5.49 -10.87 25.50
C MET A 213 6.94 -10.74 25.01
N VAL A 214 7.13 -10.77 23.68
CA VAL A 214 8.46 -10.71 23.03
C VAL A 214 8.52 -9.59 22.00
N GLU A 215 9.70 -9.25 21.52
CA GLU A 215 9.84 -8.38 20.35
C GLU A 215 9.66 -9.17 19.04
N PRO A 216 9.05 -8.57 18.01
CA PRO A 216 9.00 -9.22 16.71
C PRO A 216 10.40 -9.27 16.08
N ALA A 217 10.59 -10.25 15.18
CA ALA A 217 11.84 -10.35 14.41
C ALA A 217 12.06 -9.10 13.54
N LYS A 218 10.98 -8.52 13.00
CA LYS A 218 10.99 -7.25 12.25
C LYS A 218 9.80 -6.40 12.73
N PRO A 219 10.04 -5.29 13.43
CA PRO A 219 8.97 -4.36 13.78
C PRO A 219 8.46 -3.61 12.55
N ILE A 220 7.22 -3.16 12.60
CA ILE A 220 6.63 -2.24 11.63
C ILE A 220 7.11 -0.84 11.97
N VAL A 221 7.81 -0.18 11.05
CA VAL A 221 8.33 1.17 11.28
C VAL A 221 7.77 2.11 10.23
N PHE A 222 7.03 3.13 10.68
CA PHE A 222 6.60 4.23 9.83
C PHE A 222 7.51 5.43 10.02
N TYR A 223 7.93 6.03 8.91
CA TYR A 223 8.73 7.24 8.88
C TYR A 223 7.83 8.42 8.51
N ILE A 224 7.85 9.47 9.33
CA ILE A 224 7.10 10.71 9.09
C ILE A 224 7.97 11.63 8.24
N ASP A 225 7.49 11.95 7.05
CA ASP A 225 8.14 12.84 6.09
C ASP A 225 8.39 14.24 6.71
N ASN A 226 9.55 14.80 6.42
CA ASN A 226 9.96 16.12 6.92
C ASN A 226 9.15 17.28 6.29
N SER A 227 8.39 17.07 5.22
CA SER A 227 7.38 18.03 4.72
C SER A 227 6.09 18.07 5.56
N THR A 228 5.93 17.15 6.52
CA THR A 228 4.81 17.20 7.47
C THR A 228 4.92 18.42 8.38
N PRO A 229 3.89 19.28 8.48
CA PRO A 229 3.92 20.45 9.38
C PRO A 229 4.29 20.07 10.81
N TYR A 230 5.22 20.81 11.39
CA TYR A 230 5.86 20.47 12.66
C TYR A 230 4.85 20.26 13.80
N GLN A 231 3.82 21.12 13.87
CA GLN A 231 2.77 21.06 14.90
C GLN A 231 1.97 19.74 14.87
N TRP A 232 1.90 19.04 13.74
CA TRP A 232 1.11 17.81 13.59
C TRP A 232 1.90 16.52 13.79
N ARG A 233 3.24 16.57 13.72
CA ARG A 233 4.10 15.36 13.78
C ARG A 233 3.88 14.54 15.04
N SER A 234 3.79 15.19 16.20
CA SER A 234 3.59 14.49 17.48
C SER A 234 2.25 13.77 17.56
N TYR A 235 1.18 14.33 16.96
CA TYR A 235 -0.14 13.72 16.92
C TYR A 235 -0.17 12.54 15.95
N ILE A 236 0.41 12.69 14.77
CA ILE A 236 0.56 11.61 13.78
C ILE A 236 1.36 10.45 14.37
N LYS A 237 2.49 10.75 15.03
CA LYS A 237 3.29 9.76 15.73
C LYS A 237 2.49 8.96 16.74
N LYS A 238 1.73 9.63 17.59
CA LYS A 238 0.85 8.99 18.56
C LYS A 238 -0.20 8.10 17.88
N GLY A 239 -0.85 8.59 16.79
CA GLY A 239 -1.83 7.81 16.04
C GLY A 239 -1.26 6.52 15.46
N ILE A 240 -0.02 6.53 14.98
CA ILE A 240 0.69 5.32 14.52
C ILE A 240 0.92 4.37 15.70
N GLU A 241 1.46 4.88 16.80
CA GLU A 241 1.87 4.09 17.97
C GLU A 241 0.67 3.61 18.82
N ASP A 242 -0.52 4.16 18.67
CA ASP A 242 -1.76 3.70 19.35
C ASP A 242 -2.08 2.23 19.05
N TRP A 243 -1.63 1.69 17.92
CA TRP A 243 -1.77 0.28 17.57
C TRP A 243 -0.91 -0.66 18.41
N GLN A 244 0.09 -0.14 19.14
CA GLN A 244 0.95 -0.95 19.98
C GLN A 244 0.15 -1.77 21.00
N ILE A 245 -0.94 -1.23 21.54
CA ILE A 245 -1.84 -1.94 22.47
C ILE A 245 -2.42 -3.23 21.86
N ALA A 246 -2.77 -3.19 20.56
CA ALA A 246 -3.26 -4.36 19.86
C ALA A 246 -2.17 -5.42 19.67
N PHE A 247 -0.95 -5.00 19.35
CA PHE A 247 0.20 -5.91 19.23
C PHE A 247 0.60 -6.52 20.56
N GLU A 248 0.51 -5.78 21.67
CA GLU A 248 0.76 -6.32 23.01
C GLU A 248 -0.26 -7.40 23.39
N LYS A 249 -1.53 -7.22 23.02
CA LYS A 249 -2.55 -8.27 23.16
C LYS A 249 -2.26 -9.51 22.31
N ALA A 250 -1.53 -9.35 21.21
CA ALA A 250 -1.04 -10.45 20.38
C ALA A 250 0.31 -11.03 20.85
N GLY A 251 0.88 -10.51 21.95
CA GLY A 251 2.13 -11.00 22.55
C GLY A 251 3.40 -10.30 22.04
N PHE A 252 3.29 -9.15 21.37
CA PHE A 252 4.44 -8.42 20.82
C PHE A 252 4.57 -7.02 21.43
N LYS A 253 5.72 -6.74 22.08
CA LYS A 253 6.13 -5.39 22.48
C LYS A 253 6.98 -4.73 21.38
N ASN A 254 6.96 -3.41 21.32
CA ASN A 254 7.74 -2.63 20.34
C ASN A 254 7.48 -3.08 18.88
N ALA A 255 6.24 -3.47 18.58
CA ALA A 255 5.88 -4.05 17.29
C ALA A 255 5.61 -3.00 16.20
N ILE A 256 5.15 -1.82 16.59
CA ILE A 256 4.91 -0.68 15.69
C ILE A 256 5.59 0.56 16.26
N ILE A 257 6.32 1.28 15.41
CA ILE A 257 7.17 2.40 15.82
C ILE A 257 7.03 3.51 14.78
N ALA A 258 6.88 4.75 15.24
CA ALA A 258 6.93 5.93 14.38
C ALA A 258 8.25 6.69 14.60
N LYS A 259 8.89 7.08 13.49
CA LYS A 259 10.14 7.87 13.48
C LYS A 259 9.96 9.09 12.59
N GLU A 260 10.44 10.24 13.03
CA GLU A 260 10.55 11.41 12.17
C GLU A 260 11.81 11.29 11.30
N ILE A 261 11.69 11.58 10.02
CA ILE A 261 12.85 11.67 9.12
C ILE A 261 13.62 12.93 9.50
N THR A 262 14.92 12.76 9.77
CA THR A 262 15.86 13.86 10.04
C THR A 262 16.88 13.96 8.91
N ASP A 263 17.49 15.14 8.74
CA ASP A 263 18.49 15.37 7.69
C ASP A 263 19.70 14.44 7.79
N SER A 264 19.94 13.85 8.96
CA SER A 264 21.01 12.86 9.18
C SER A 264 20.64 11.45 8.77
N MET A 265 19.36 11.18 8.52
CA MET A 265 18.89 9.86 8.09
C MET A 265 18.89 9.78 6.56
N HIS A 266 19.49 8.73 6.03
CA HIS A 266 19.46 8.43 4.60
C HIS A 266 18.23 7.58 4.27
N VAL A 267 17.03 8.12 4.53
CA VAL A 267 15.76 7.49 4.14
C VAL A 267 15.40 7.95 2.74
N ASP A 268 15.31 7.01 1.81
CA ASP A 268 14.79 7.27 0.48
C ASP A 268 13.36 6.72 0.39
N MET A 269 12.41 7.55 0.01
CA MET A 269 10.98 7.17 -0.07
C MET A 269 10.67 6.21 -1.24
N ASP A 270 11.64 5.94 -2.10
CA ASP A 270 11.53 4.94 -3.16
C ASP A 270 12.09 3.56 -2.74
N ASP A 271 12.74 3.46 -1.56
CA ASP A 271 13.23 2.19 -1.02
C ASP A 271 12.11 1.47 -0.26
N VAL A 272 11.69 0.30 -0.76
CA VAL A 272 10.61 -0.53 -0.17
C VAL A 272 10.91 -1.03 1.26
N ASN A 273 12.09 -0.80 1.79
CA ASN A 273 12.39 -1.12 3.19
C ASN A 273 11.85 -0.07 4.17
N TYR A 274 11.38 1.08 3.67
CA TYR A 274 10.86 2.18 4.48
C TYR A 274 9.39 2.44 4.14
N SER A 275 8.51 2.26 5.11
CA SER A 275 7.12 2.71 5.02
C SER A 275 7.03 4.17 5.45
N VAL A 276 6.58 5.05 4.58
CA VAL A 276 6.63 6.49 4.81
C VAL A 276 5.23 7.11 4.83
N LEU A 277 4.96 7.91 5.86
CA LEU A 277 3.83 8.83 5.85
C LEU A 277 4.29 10.11 5.12
N THR A 278 3.82 10.28 3.89
CA THR A 278 4.16 11.42 3.03
C THR A 278 3.08 12.50 3.11
N TYR A 279 3.49 13.72 3.43
CA TYR A 279 2.60 14.87 3.43
C TYR A 279 2.64 15.58 2.08
N ALA A 280 1.51 15.69 1.42
CA ALA A 280 1.42 16.25 0.09
C ALA A 280 0.49 17.48 0.03
N ALA A 281 0.95 18.56 -0.60
CA ALA A 281 0.11 19.70 -0.94
C ALA A 281 -0.89 19.26 -2.01
N SER A 282 -2.18 19.26 -1.68
CA SER A 282 -3.26 18.88 -2.58
C SER A 282 -4.59 19.40 -2.02
N GLU A 283 -5.54 19.69 -2.91
CA GLU A 283 -6.93 20.02 -2.57
C GLU A 283 -7.76 18.79 -2.18
N LYS A 284 -7.23 17.59 -2.37
CA LYS A 284 -7.92 16.35 -2.05
C LYS A 284 -8.18 16.25 -0.54
N LYS A 285 -9.46 16.11 -0.18
CA LYS A 285 -9.93 15.95 1.19
C LYS A 285 -9.88 14.46 1.59
N ASN A 286 -8.69 13.89 1.67
CA ASN A 286 -8.53 12.46 2.03
C ASN A 286 -7.12 12.18 2.58
N ALA A 287 -6.96 11.00 3.16
CA ALA A 287 -5.70 10.30 3.36
C ALA A 287 -5.85 8.88 2.80
N MET A 288 -4.78 8.17 2.57
CA MET A 288 -4.81 6.81 2.02
C MET A 288 -3.57 6.02 2.42
N GLY A 289 -3.77 4.78 2.85
CA GLY A 289 -2.70 3.84 3.20
C GLY A 289 -2.58 2.67 2.23
N PRO A 290 -2.05 2.87 0.99
CA PRO A 290 -1.82 1.77 0.07
C PRO A 290 -0.72 0.84 0.59
N SER A 291 -0.85 -0.44 0.30
CA SER A 291 0.15 -1.46 0.66
C SER A 291 0.69 -2.17 -0.57
N LEU A 292 1.99 -2.48 -0.53
CA LEU A 292 2.64 -3.37 -1.48
C LEU A 292 2.60 -4.79 -0.93
N LEU A 293 2.05 -5.72 -1.69
CA LEU A 293 1.74 -7.07 -1.24
C LEU A 293 2.56 -8.12 -1.98
N ASP A 294 2.90 -9.20 -1.29
CA ASP A 294 3.23 -10.48 -1.93
C ASP A 294 1.93 -11.23 -2.25
N PRO A 295 1.52 -11.33 -3.53
CA PRO A 295 0.25 -11.94 -3.87
C PRO A 295 0.18 -13.45 -3.61
N ARG A 296 1.32 -14.11 -3.34
CA ARG A 296 1.39 -15.54 -3.02
C ARG A 296 0.90 -15.85 -1.61
N SER A 297 0.92 -14.85 -0.71
CA SER A 297 0.66 -15.05 0.72
C SER A 297 -0.25 -14.01 1.36
N GLY A 298 -0.44 -12.84 0.71
CA GLY A 298 -1.05 -11.66 1.31
C GLY A 298 -0.12 -10.91 2.28
N GLU A 299 1.20 -11.21 2.28
CA GLU A 299 2.17 -10.48 3.10
C GLU A 299 2.27 -9.02 2.68
N ILE A 300 2.11 -8.10 3.61
CA ILE A 300 2.42 -6.68 3.39
C ILE A 300 3.93 -6.51 3.49
N LEU A 301 4.55 -6.09 2.39
CA LEU A 301 5.99 -5.89 2.28
C LEU A 301 6.39 -4.46 2.64
N GLU A 302 5.52 -3.52 2.30
CA GLU A 302 5.66 -2.10 2.55
C GLU A 302 4.27 -1.46 2.54
N ALA A 303 4.06 -0.38 3.30
CA ALA A 303 2.82 0.37 3.30
C ALA A 303 3.11 1.86 3.48
N ASP A 304 2.89 2.64 2.44
CA ASP A 304 2.95 4.09 2.50
C ASP A 304 1.62 4.67 2.98
N ILE A 305 1.68 5.81 3.64
CA ILE A 305 0.50 6.62 3.94
C ILE A 305 0.63 7.94 3.22
N MET A 306 -0.33 8.23 2.35
CA MET A 306 -0.45 9.52 1.69
C MET A 306 -1.39 10.41 2.46
N TRP A 307 -0.86 11.51 2.97
CA TRP A 307 -1.60 12.54 3.69
C TRP A 307 -1.72 13.79 2.83
N TRP A 308 -2.89 14.03 2.25
CA TRP A 308 -3.12 15.26 1.50
C TRP A 308 -3.52 16.40 2.43
N HIS A 309 -2.93 17.58 2.21
CA HIS A 309 -3.11 18.73 3.12
C HIS A 309 -4.57 19.04 3.42
N ASN A 310 -5.44 18.96 2.43
CA ASN A 310 -6.85 19.36 2.57
C ASN A 310 -7.71 18.37 3.39
N VAL A 311 -7.14 17.26 3.88
CA VAL A 311 -7.79 16.41 4.89
C VAL A 311 -8.12 17.22 6.15
N LEU A 312 -7.33 18.24 6.46
CA LEU A 312 -7.59 19.15 7.61
C LEU A 312 -8.93 19.86 7.48
N SER A 313 -9.30 20.29 6.26
CA SER A 313 -10.60 20.90 5.99
C SER A 313 -11.75 19.91 6.25
N MET A 314 -11.62 18.68 5.77
CA MET A 314 -12.62 17.63 6.00
C MET A 314 -12.79 17.33 7.49
N VAL A 315 -11.70 17.17 8.21
CA VAL A 315 -11.71 16.90 9.65
C VAL A 315 -12.36 18.04 10.42
N ARG A 316 -12.04 19.30 10.08
CA ARG A 316 -12.68 20.47 10.66
C ARG A 316 -14.20 20.47 10.42
N GLU A 317 -14.63 20.20 9.19
CA GLU A 317 -16.04 20.10 8.82
C GLU A 317 -16.75 19.02 9.65
N TRP A 318 -16.15 17.86 9.83
CA TRP A 318 -16.71 16.77 10.66
C TRP A 318 -16.87 17.20 12.12
N ILE A 319 -15.82 17.75 12.71
CA ILE A 319 -15.86 18.22 14.12
C ILE A 319 -16.95 19.29 14.28
N THR A 320 -17.01 20.25 13.38
CA THR A 320 -18.01 21.33 13.45
C THR A 320 -19.44 20.79 13.36
N VAL A 321 -19.72 19.90 12.42
CA VAL A 321 -21.06 19.33 12.20
C VAL A 321 -21.47 18.41 13.33
N GLN A 322 -20.57 17.54 13.80
CA GLN A 322 -20.91 16.52 14.79
C GLN A 322 -20.93 17.05 16.22
N THR A 323 -20.06 18.00 16.55
CA THR A 323 -19.85 18.42 17.93
C THR A 323 -20.14 19.91 18.19
N GLY A 324 -20.35 20.74 17.15
CA GLY A 324 -20.52 22.18 17.30
C GLY A 324 -21.71 22.61 18.14
N THR A 325 -22.71 21.74 18.37
CA THR A 325 -23.84 22.07 19.29
C THR A 325 -23.42 22.01 20.76
N VAL A 326 -22.47 21.13 21.12
CA VAL A 326 -22.06 20.88 22.51
C VAL A 326 -20.64 21.35 22.83
N CYS A 327 -19.81 21.58 21.82
CA CYS A 327 -18.44 22.05 21.96
C CYS A 327 -18.27 23.44 21.34
N PRO A 328 -18.16 24.51 22.17
CA PRO A 328 -18.00 25.89 21.66
C PRO A 328 -16.76 26.04 20.75
N GLU A 329 -15.64 25.37 21.07
CA GLU A 329 -14.39 25.43 20.33
C GLU A 329 -14.56 24.88 18.91
N ALA A 330 -15.44 23.90 18.71
CA ALA A 330 -15.74 23.30 17.42
C ALA A 330 -16.45 24.27 16.44
N ARG A 331 -16.94 25.39 16.91
CA ARG A 331 -17.59 26.43 16.09
C ARG A 331 -16.63 27.47 15.54
N ASN A 332 -15.37 27.42 15.94
CA ASN A 332 -14.38 28.37 15.45
C ASN A 332 -14.03 28.08 13.98
N VAL A 333 -13.78 29.12 13.21
CA VAL A 333 -13.31 29.01 11.81
C VAL A 333 -11.99 28.25 11.75
N GLN A 334 -11.11 28.51 12.72
CA GLN A 334 -9.89 27.76 12.95
C GLN A 334 -10.01 27.04 14.30
N LEU A 335 -9.96 25.73 14.27
CA LEU A 335 -9.98 24.93 15.50
C LEU A 335 -8.71 25.15 16.31
N PRO A 336 -8.79 25.11 17.67
CA PRO A 336 -7.58 25.06 18.49
C PRO A 336 -6.67 23.90 18.09
N ASP A 337 -5.35 24.11 18.14
CA ASP A 337 -4.35 23.11 17.73
C ASP A 337 -4.50 21.78 18.48
N ALA A 338 -4.89 21.81 19.75
CA ALA A 338 -5.12 20.60 20.51
C ALA A 338 -6.28 19.77 19.96
N LEU A 339 -7.42 20.41 19.67
CA LEU A 339 -8.61 19.73 19.12
C LEU A 339 -8.34 19.21 17.70
N MET A 340 -7.71 20.03 16.85
CA MET A 340 -7.31 19.60 15.52
C MET A 340 -6.26 18.47 15.57
N GLY A 341 -5.31 18.56 16.50
CA GLY A 341 -4.26 17.55 16.67
C GLY A 341 -4.82 16.19 17.10
N ASP A 342 -5.78 16.16 18.03
CA ASP A 342 -6.44 14.90 18.43
C ASP A 342 -7.23 14.29 17.29
N ALA A 343 -7.87 15.10 16.46
CA ALA A 343 -8.55 14.62 15.26
C ALA A 343 -7.57 14.11 14.20
N ILE A 344 -6.41 14.74 14.03
CA ILE A 344 -5.31 14.24 13.18
C ILE A 344 -4.79 12.90 13.70
N ARG A 345 -4.62 12.74 15.02
CA ARG A 345 -4.27 11.47 15.65
C ARG A 345 -5.28 10.38 15.34
N PHE A 346 -6.57 10.71 15.41
CA PHE A 346 -7.65 9.78 15.06
C PHE A 346 -7.52 9.31 13.61
N VAL A 347 -7.40 10.24 12.64
CA VAL A 347 -7.24 9.90 11.22
C VAL A 347 -5.95 9.10 10.99
N ALA A 348 -4.84 9.48 11.60
CA ALA A 348 -3.58 8.75 11.47
C ALA A 348 -3.71 7.30 11.99
N CYS A 349 -4.36 7.10 13.12
CA CYS A 349 -4.63 5.76 13.66
C CYS A 349 -5.52 4.94 12.70
N HIS A 350 -6.54 5.55 12.09
CA HIS A 350 -7.42 4.93 11.10
C HIS A 350 -6.65 4.49 9.85
N GLU A 351 -5.86 5.38 9.23
CA GLU A 351 -5.09 5.07 8.02
C GLU A 351 -4.02 4.00 8.27
N VAL A 352 -3.41 4.02 9.45
CA VAL A 352 -2.51 2.92 9.88
C VAL A 352 -3.27 1.61 9.95
N GLY A 353 -4.51 1.59 10.41
CA GLY A 353 -5.37 0.40 10.40
C GLY A 353 -5.50 -0.21 9.01
N HIS A 354 -5.70 0.63 7.97
CA HIS A 354 -5.67 0.19 6.58
C HIS A 354 -4.30 -0.36 6.17
N SER A 355 -3.23 0.31 6.57
CA SER A 355 -1.85 -0.13 6.32
C SER A 355 -1.47 -1.42 7.07
N LEU A 356 -2.24 -1.81 8.09
CA LEU A 356 -2.13 -3.10 8.77
C LEU A 356 -2.96 -4.20 8.11
N GLY A 357 -3.73 -3.86 7.08
CA GLY A 357 -4.57 -4.78 6.31
C GLY A 357 -6.05 -4.75 6.68
N LEU A 358 -6.48 -3.89 7.61
CA LEU A 358 -7.87 -3.83 8.07
C LEU A 358 -8.75 -3.02 7.10
N ARG A 359 -9.97 -3.48 6.87
CA ARG A 359 -11.04 -2.76 6.20
C ARG A 359 -11.87 -1.97 7.22
N HIS A 360 -12.74 -1.09 6.73
CA HIS A 360 -13.76 -0.48 7.56
C HIS A 360 -14.59 -1.56 8.27
N ASN A 361 -14.91 -1.31 9.55
CA ASN A 361 -15.68 -2.21 10.41
C ASN A 361 -17.01 -1.55 10.81
N MET A 362 -17.92 -1.38 9.86
CA MET A 362 -19.25 -0.77 10.09
C MET A 362 -20.09 -1.54 11.13
N MET A 363 -19.76 -2.79 11.42
CA MET A 363 -20.39 -3.56 12.50
C MET A 363 -19.93 -3.07 13.89
N GLY A 364 -18.86 -2.28 13.95
CA GLY A 364 -18.40 -1.65 15.20
C GLY A 364 -19.48 -0.80 15.85
N SER A 365 -20.24 -0.05 15.05
CA SER A 365 -21.36 0.77 15.53
C SER A 365 -22.41 -0.04 16.31
N TRP A 366 -22.59 -1.31 15.97
CA TRP A 366 -23.61 -2.15 16.62
C TRP A 366 -23.17 -2.71 17.98
N ALA A 367 -21.88 -2.64 18.30
CA ALA A 367 -21.34 -3.16 19.55
C ALA A 367 -21.78 -2.35 20.79
N PHE A 368 -22.11 -1.08 20.60
CA PHE A 368 -22.57 -0.20 21.67
C PHE A 368 -24.10 0.02 21.58
N PRO A 369 -24.86 -0.21 22.67
CA PRO A 369 -26.29 0.08 22.67
C PRO A 369 -26.54 1.59 22.43
N THR A 370 -27.48 1.92 21.56
CA THR A 370 -27.77 3.30 21.17
C THR A 370 -28.10 4.20 22.36
N ASP A 371 -28.83 3.68 23.36
CA ASP A 371 -29.17 4.43 24.56
C ASP A 371 -27.93 4.72 25.42
N SER A 372 -26.93 3.85 25.40
CA SER A 372 -25.66 4.05 26.10
C SER A 372 -24.84 5.17 25.49
N LEU A 373 -24.92 5.38 24.18
CA LEU A 373 -24.19 6.48 23.47
C LEU A 373 -24.67 7.88 23.91
N ARG A 374 -25.86 7.99 24.51
CA ARG A 374 -26.40 9.23 25.11
C ARG A 374 -25.91 9.47 26.53
N SER A 375 -25.23 8.51 27.13
CA SER A 375 -24.69 8.59 28.49
C SER A 375 -23.26 9.07 28.48
N GLU A 376 -23.01 10.27 29.02
CA GLU A 376 -21.65 10.80 29.21
C GLU A 376 -20.76 9.84 30.00
N ALA A 377 -21.30 9.24 31.06
CA ALA A 377 -20.56 8.26 31.88
C ALA A 377 -20.15 7.03 31.07
N PHE A 378 -20.99 6.59 30.12
CA PHE A 378 -20.63 5.47 29.24
C PHE A 378 -19.57 5.88 28.24
N THR A 379 -19.78 6.95 27.48
CA THR A 379 -18.87 7.41 26.44
C THR A 379 -17.49 7.81 27.01
N SER A 380 -17.46 8.44 28.19
CA SER A 380 -16.22 8.76 28.89
C SER A 380 -15.46 7.51 29.33
N ARG A 381 -16.17 6.49 29.85
CA ARG A 381 -15.56 5.21 30.24
C ARG A 381 -15.00 4.47 29.03
N MET A 382 -15.73 4.46 27.92
CA MET A 382 -15.30 3.81 26.67
C MET A 382 -14.28 4.64 25.89
N ASN A 383 -14.17 5.92 26.21
CA ASN A 383 -13.38 6.93 25.48
C ASN A 383 -13.66 6.93 23.98
N SER A 384 -14.86 6.56 23.60
CA SER A 384 -15.27 6.44 22.20
C SER A 384 -16.79 6.32 22.07
N THR A 385 -17.31 6.67 20.90
CA THR A 385 -18.69 6.40 20.48
C THR A 385 -18.82 5.14 19.59
N ALA A 386 -17.69 4.55 19.17
CA ALA A 386 -17.63 3.31 18.41
C ALA A 386 -16.61 2.35 19.05
N SER A 387 -16.80 1.06 18.83
CA SER A 387 -15.91 0.02 19.37
C SER A 387 -14.64 -0.20 18.53
N SER A 388 -14.55 0.43 17.38
CA SER A 388 -13.44 0.26 16.44
C SER A 388 -13.02 1.61 15.87
N ILE A 389 -11.71 1.83 15.74
CA ILE A 389 -11.17 2.97 14.99
C ILE A 389 -11.46 2.86 13.48
N MET A 390 -11.83 1.67 13.01
CA MET A 390 -12.15 1.39 11.61
C MET A 390 -13.65 1.46 11.31
N ASP A 391 -14.49 1.98 12.24
CA ASP A 391 -15.94 2.16 12.07
C ASP A 391 -16.28 3.38 11.22
#